data_837680aba0cb4289964da43b9d394416
#
_entry.id   837680aba0cb4289964da43b9d394416
#
_cell.length_a   1.000
_cell.length_b   1.000
_cell.length_c   1.000
_cell.angle_alpha   90.00
_cell.angle_beta   90.00
_cell.angle_gamma   90.00
#
_symmetry.space_group_name_H-M   'P 1'
#
loop_
_entity.id
_entity.type
_entity.pdbx_description
1 polymer ?
#
loop_
_entity_poly.entity_id
_entity_poly.type
_entity_poly.pdbx_seq_one_letter_code
_entity_poly.pdbx_strand_id
1 'polypeptide(L)'
;MLNITDLAKEKLAGFAAQAEDADTLVLRVAIVGRGASGFQYDLQLVSQKDTPDDDVVCEIDDVIVSIAAKSAVHMDGATLDFKESLMGGGFHFDNPNPMWADPVEKAVAEVIESKVNPAVASHGGTVSLIGIDEGQAVISFGGGCQGCGMADVTLKQGIEVMIMDEVEGITGVVDVTDHAAGTNPFY
;
A
#
# COMPACT_ATOMS: atom_id res chain seq x y z
N MET A 1 -12.41 6.95 12.92
CA MET A 1 -11.58 8.16 12.72
C MET A 1 -10.13 7.79 13.02
N LEU A 2 -9.16 8.24 12.22
CA LEU A 2 -7.72 8.03 12.46
C LEU A 2 -7.29 8.72 13.76
N ASN A 3 -6.39 8.08 14.51
CA ASN A 3 -5.75 8.63 15.70
C ASN A 3 -4.25 8.84 15.44
N ILE A 4 -3.63 9.79 16.14
CA ILE A 4 -2.18 10.05 16.09
C ILE A 4 -1.67 10.15 17.52
N THR A 5 -0.61 9.39 17.85
CA THR A 5 -0.01 9.47 19.20
C THR A 5 0.76 10.78 19.39
N ASP A 6 0.93 11.22 20.64
CA ASP A 6 1.66 12.46 20.95
C ASP A 6 3.11 12.42 20.44
N LEU A 7 3.75 11.25 20.51
CA LEU A 7 5.11 11.09 19.99
C LEU A 7 5.14 11.22 18.46
N ALA A 8 4.14 10.64 17.76
CA ALA A 8 4.05 10.79 16.31
C ALA A 8 3.81 12.26 15.91
N LYS A 9 2.96 13.00 16.64
CA LYS A 9 2.74 14.43 16.41
C LYS A 9 4.02 15.25 16.59
N GLU A 10 4.77 14.99 17.68
CA GLU A 10 6.05 15.66 17.94
C GLU A 10 7.04 15.43 16.78
N LYS A 11 7.16 14.20 16.30
CA LYS A 11 8.04 13.87 15.17
C LYS A 11 7.58 14.51 13.87
N LEU A 12 6.28 14.49 13.58
CA LEU A 12 5.70 15.17 12.41
C LEU A 12 5.99 16.66 12.41
N ALA A 13 5.79 17.33 13.57
CA ALA A 13 6.11 18.75 13.74
C ALA A 13 7.61 19.01 13.52
N GLY A 14 8.48 18.12 14.01
CA GLY A 14 9.92 18.20 13.78
C GLY A 14 10.33 18.06 12.32
N PHE A 15 9.66 17.21 11.55
CA PHE A 15 9.88 17.08 10.11
C PHE A 15 9.30 18.28 9.34
N ALA A 16 8.10 18.73 9.68
CA ALA A 16 7.47 19.90 9.08
C ALA A 16 8.31 21.18 9.28
N ALA A 17 8.90 21.38 10.46
CA ALA A 17 9.74 22.55 10.76
C ALA A 17 11.02 22.64 9.90
N GLN A 18 11.42 21.55 9.20
CA GLN A 18 12.55 21.54 8.29
C GLN A 18 12.18 21.92 6.86
N ALA A 19 10.89 22.05 6.56
CA ALA A 19 10.39 22.44 5.25
C ALA A 19 10.21 23.97 5.15
N GLU A 20 10.37 24.53 3.95
CA GLU A 20 10.24 25.96 3.70
C GLU A 20 8.82 26.49 3.94
N ASP A 21 7.78 25.62 3.79
CA ASP A 21 6.36 25.96 3.90
C ASP A 21 5.68 25.28 5.12
N ALA A 22 6.35 25.22 6.27
CA ALA A 22 5.94 24.46 7.45
C ALA A 22 4.47 24.67 7.87
N ASP A 23 3.96 25.90 7.76
CA ASP A 23 2.61 26.27 8.23
C ASP A 23 1.47 25.79 7.28
N THR A 24 1.80 25.28 6.11
CA THR A 24 0.82 24.83 5.09
C THR A 24 0.93 23.35 4.76
N LEU A 25 1.72 22.61 5.54
CA LEU A 25 1.92 21.18 5.31
C LEU A 25 0.76 20.36 5.87
N VAL A 26 0.41 19.35 5.11
CA VAL A 26 -0.61 18.36 5.41
C VAL A 26 0.05 16.98 5.40
N LEU A 27 -0.25 16.15 6.40
CA LEU A 27 0.15 14.77 6.38
C LEU A 27 -0.77 13.98 5.43
N ARG A 28 -0.28 13.64 4.24
CA ARG A 28 -1.02 12.77 3.34
C ARG A 28 -0.73 11.31 3.64
N VAL A 29 -1.81 10.53 3.78
CA VAL A 29 -1.77 9.10 4.09
C VAL A 29 -2.47 8.32 2.99
N ALA A 30 -1.80 7.32 2.43
CA ALA A 30 -2.41 6.39 1.48
C ALA A 30 -2.05 4.93 1.83
N ILE A 31 -2.99 4.02 1.62
CA ILE A 31 -2.71 2.59 1.58
C ILE A 31 -2.34 2.26 0.12
N VAL A 32 -1.09 1.87 -0.09
CA VAL A 32 -0.54 1.60 -1.42
C VAL A 32 -0.41 0.12 -1.72
N GLY A 33 -0.66 -0.73 -0.73
CA GLY A 33 -0.62 -2.18 -0.90
C GLY A 33 -1.12 -2.91 0.34
N ARG A 34 -1.26 -4.21 0.19
CA ARG A 34 -1.67 -5.15 1.25
C ARG A 34 -0.82 -6.41 1.09
N GLY A 35 -0.24 -6.90 2.17
CA GLY A 35 0.62 -8.07 2.14
C GLY A 35 0.55 -8.86 3.44
N ALA A 36 1.37 -9.90 3.57
CA ALA A 36 1.39 -10.80 4.73
C ALA A 36 1.57 -10.08 6.08
N SER A 37 2.27 -8.95 6.07
CA SER A 37 2.55 -8.15 7.28
C SER A 37 1.50 -7.05 7.57
N GLY A 38 0.46 -6.91 6.75
CA GLY A 38 -0.56 -5.89 6.92
C GLY A 38 -0.69 -4.94 5.73
N PHE A 39 -1.36 -3.82 5.95
CA PHE A 39 -1.43 -2.73 5.00
C PHE A 39 -0.05 -2.08 4.82
N GLN A 40 0.27 -1.73 3.59
CA GLN A 40 1.43 -0.91 3.25
C GLN A 40 0.99 0.53 3.10
N TYR A 41 1.61 1.41 3.86
CA TYR A 41 1.25 2.82 3.92
C TYR A 41 2.31 3.68 3.23
N ASP A 42 1.84 4.67 2.49
CA ASP A 42 2.63 5.80 2.02
C ASP A 42 2.27 7.04 2.85
N LEU A 43 3.30 7.69 3.39
CA LEU A 43 3.20 8.88 4.24
C LEU A 43 4.02 9.99 3.62
N GLN A 44 3.38 11.08 3.29
CA GLN A 44 4.02 12.24 2.69
C GLN A 44 3.59 13.53 3.42
N LEU A 45 4.54 14.43 3.64
CA LEU A 45 4.22 15.82 3.98
C LEU A 45 4.09 16.59 2.67
N VAL A 46 2.90 17.03 2.35
CA VAL A 46 2.59 17.74 1.11
C VAL A 46 2.02 19.12 1.41
N SER A 47 2.17 20.06 0.50
CA SER A 47 1.48 21.34 0.64
C SER A 47 -0.04 21.15 0.50
N GLN A 48 -0.81 21.87 1.29
CA GLN A 48 -2.29 21.80 1.25
C GLN A 48 -2.86 22.03 -0.15
N LYS A 49 -2.23 22.87 -0.95
CA LYS A 49 -2.63 23.13 -2.34
C LYS A 49 -2.38 21.96 -3.31
N ASP A 50 -1.50 21.03 -2.93
CA ASP A 50 -1.11 19.87 -3.74
C ASP A 50 -1.87 18.61 -3.30
N THR A 51 -2.80 18.75 -2.35
CA THR A 51 -3.68 17.68 -1.89
C THR A 51 -4.76 17.41 -2.93
N PRO A 52 -4.97 16.14 -3.36
CA PRO A 52 -6.05 15.79 -4.28
C PRO A 52 -7.43 16.16 -3.74
N ASP A 53 -8.31 16.66 -4.63
CA ASP A 53 -9.65 17.14 -4.26
C ASP A 53 -10.57 16.04 -3.73
N ASP A 54 -10.30 14.77 -4.06
CA ASP A 54 -11.07 13.61 -3.63
C ASP A 54 -10.58 13.00 -2.32
N ASP A 55 -9.44 13.45 -1.79
CA ASP A 55 -8.94 13.00 -0.50
C ASP A 55 -9.86 13.43 0.64
N VAL A 56 -9.98 12.60 1.66
CA VAL A 56 -10.72 12.92 2.90
C VAL A 56 -9.81 13.70 3.82
N VAL A 57 -10.09 14.99 4.00
CA VAL A 57 -9.30 15.85 4.89
C VAL A 57 -9.94 15.90 6.27
N CYS A 58 -9.15 15.70 7.31
CA CYS A 58 -9.55 15.84 8.69
C CYS A 58 -8.44 16.55 9.51
N GLU A 59 -8.85 17.19 10.59
CA GLU A 59 -7.94 17.80 11.56
C GLU A 59 -7.93 16.94 12.82
N ILE A 60 -6.74 16.56 13.24
CA ILE A 60 -6.51 15.74 14.44
C ILE A 60 -5.58 16.53 15.34
N ASP A 61 -6.15 17.17 16.36
CA ASP A 61 -5.49 18.19 17.19
C ASP A 61 -4.89 19.30 16.27
N ASP A 62 -3.57 19.45 16.26
CA ASP A 62 -2.86 20.48 15.47
C ASP A 62 -2.34 19.94 14.12
N VAL A 63 -2.71 18.70 13.74
CA VAL A 63 -2.24 18.07 12.50
C VAL A 63 -3.37 17.97 11.49
N ILE A 64 -3.20 18.59 10.33
CA ILE A 64 -4.10 18.39 9.19
C ILE A 64 -3.67 17.11 8.48
N VAL A 65 -4.61 16.19 8.31
CA VAL A 65 -4.40 14.90 7.64
C VAL A 65 -5.27 14.80 6.41
N SER A 66 -4.68 14.41 5.31
CA SER A 66 -5.34 14.08 4.06
C SER A 66 -5.24 12.57 3.82
N ILE A 67 -6.36 11.90 3.74
CA ILE A 67 -6.41 10.45 3.52
C ILE A 67 -6.91 10.20 2.11
N ALA A 68 -6.13 9.46 1.32
CA ALA A 68 -6.55 9.09 -0.02
C ALA A 68 -7.94 8.43 0.00
N ALA A 69 -8.85 8.85 -0.89
CA ALA A 69 -10.27 8.46 -0.87
C ALA A 69 -10.48 6.94 -0.76
N LYS A 70 -9.72 6.16 -1.55
CA LYS A 70 -9.80 4.69 -1.54
C LYS A 70 -9.28 4.06 -0.23
N SER A 71 -8.43 4.77 0.51
CA SER A 71 -7.84 4.30 1.77
C SER A 71 -8.71 4.61 2.98
N ALA A 72 -9.55 5.64 2.90
CA ALA A 72 -10.32 6.17 4.03
C ALA A 72 -11.22 5.11 4.69
N VAL A 73 -11.81 4.21 3.91
CA VAL A 73 -12.66 3.11 4.40
C VAL A 73 -11.92 2.11 5.27
N HIS A 74 -10.60 2.04 5.17
CA HIS A 74 -9.74 1.14 5.92
C HIS A 74 -8.97 1.85 7.04
N MET A 75 -9.23 3.12 7.29
CA MET A 75 -8.48 3.93 8.27
C MET A 75 -9.26 4.24 9.55
N ASP A 76 -10.52 3.75 9.65
CA ASP A 76 -11.32 4.03 10.85
C ASP A 76 -10.76 3.30 12.07
N GLY A 77 -10.48 4.04 13.12
CA GLY A 77 -9.87 3.52 14.35
C GLY A 77 -8.37 3.17 14.24
N ALA A 78 -7.75 3.37 13.08
CA ALA A 78 -6.32 3.21 12.94
C ALA A 78 -5.57 4.26 13.77
N THR A 79 -4.38 3.90 14.26
CA THR A 79 -3.52 4.79 15.05
C THR A 79 -2.15 4.89 14.39
N LEU A 80 -1.74 6.11 14.06
CA LEU A 80 -0.38 6.42 13.64
C LEU A 80 0.48 6.64 14.89
N ASP A 81 1.56 5.88 14.99
CA ASP A 81 2.53 5.96 16.08
C ASP A 81 3.95 6.08 15.51
N PHE A 82 4.89 6.47 16.36
CA PHE A 82 6.31 6.54 16.01
C PHE A 82 7.11 5.64 16.94
N LYS A 83 7.86 4.69 16.39
CA LYS A 83 8.75 3.80 17.16
C LYS A 83 10.20 4.22 16.99
N GLU A 84 10.84 4.51 18.12
CA GLU A 84 12.28 4.72 18.17
C GLU A 84 13.02 3.39 18.21
N SER A 85 14.13 3.27 17.47
CA SER A 85 15.02 2.13 17.49
C SER A 85 16.49 2.57 17.50
N LEU A 86 17.40 1.66 17.82
CA LEU A 86 18.84 1.93 17.83
C LEU A 86 19.41 2.31 16.44
N MET A 87 18.71 1.98 15.38
CA MET A 87 19.11 2.28 13.99
C MET A 87 18.32 3.43 13.37
N GLY A 88 17.61 4.22 14.18
CA GLY A 88 16.67 5.24 13.74
C GLY A 88 15.25 4.92 14.17
N GLY A 89 14.31 5.83 13.92
CA GLY A 89 12.89 5.65 14.21
C GLY A 89 12.07 5.60 12.93
N GLY A 90 10.82 5.16 13.04
CA GLY A 90 9.88 5.11 11.91
C GLY A 90 8.44 5.24 12.37
N PHE A 91 7.63 5.78 11.48
CA PHE A 91 6.19 5.77 11.63
C PHE A 91 5.64 4.37 11.34
N HIS A 92 4.64 3.97 12.12
CA HIS A 92 3.90 2.75 11.85
C HIS A 92 2.44 2.96 12.21
N PHE A 93 1.58 2.13 11.59
CA PHE A 93 0.16 2.11 11.89
C PHE A 93 -0.18 0.87 12.71
N ASP A 94 -0.97 1.07 13.77
CA ASP A 94 -1.80 0.05 14.35
C ASP A 94 -3.20 0.21 13.75
N ASN A 95 -3.61 -0.75 12.92
CA ASN A 95 -4.86 -0.65 12.17
C ASN A 95 -5.75 -1.85 12.50
N PRO A 96 -6.90 -1.63 13.18
CA PRO A 96 -7.82 -2.70 13.56
C PRO A 96 -8.66 -3.22 12.39
N ASN A 97 -8.66 -2.53 11.25
CA ASN A 97 -9.49 -2.92 10.12
C ASN A 97 -8.95 -4.19 9.45
N PRO A 98 -9.82 -5.12 9.05
CA PRO A 98 -9.40 -6.29 8.30
C PRO A 98 -8.83 -5.85 6.94
N MET A 99 -7.69 -6.42 6.56
CA MET A 99 -7.08 -6.17 5.24
C MET A 99 -7.99 -6.59 4.10
N TRP A 100 -8.72 -7.66 4.31
CA TRP A 100 -9.62 -8.26 3.33
C TRP A 100 -10.99 -8.41 3.99
N ALA A 101 -11.93 -7.59 3.56
CA ALA A 101 -13.31 -7.65 4.05
C ALA A 101 -14.10 -8.74 3.29
N ASP A 102 -13.76 -8.97 2.03
CA ASP A 102 -14.37 -9.98 1.18
C ASP A 102 -13.64 -11.33 1.32
N PRO A 103 -14.37 -12.45 1.53
CA PRO A 103 -13.79 -13.78 1.58
C PRO A 103 -13.04 -14.18 0.31
N VAL A 104 -13.47 -13.69 -0.87
CA VAL A 104 -12.81 -13.96 -2.15
C VAL A 104 -11.48 -13.21 -2.23
N GLU A 105 -11.43 -11.93 -1.82
CA GLU A 105 -10.18 -11.18 -1.70
C GLU A 105 -9.18 -11.89 -0.78
N LYS A 106 -9.66 -12.37 0.37
CA LYS A 106 -8.84 -13.12 1.31
C LYS A 106 -8.27 -14.40 0.69
N ALA A 107 -9.11 -15.17 0.00
CA ALA A 107 -8.68 -16.40 -0.66
C ALA A 107 -7.63 -16.13 -1.75
N VAL A 108 -7.82 -15.09 -2.57
CA VAL A 108 -6.83 -14.66 -3.57
C VAL A 108 -5.52 -14.25 -2.91
N ALA A 109 -5.57 -13.47 -1.83
CA ALA A 109 -4.38 -13.06 -1.10
C ALA A 109 -3.61 -14.26 -0.53
N GLU A 110 -4.31 -15.27 0.00
CA GLU A 110 -3.70 -16.51 0.51
C GLU A 110 -3.01 -17.30 -0.61
N VAL A 111 -3.59 -17.37 -1.82
CA VAL A 111 -2.96 -17.99 -2.99
C VAL A 111 -1.71 -17.23 -3.41
N ILE A 112 -1.79 -15.90 -3.45
CA ILE A 112 -0.63 -15.05 -3.79
C ILE A 112 0.52 -15.30 -2.80
N GLU A 113 0.27 -15.29 -1.51
CA GLU A 113 1.31 -15.46 -0.49
C GLU A 113 1.87 -16.88 -0.44
N SER A 114 1.01 -17.90 -0.59
CA SER A 114 1.44 -19.29 -0.41
C SER A 114 2.00 -19.94 -1.66
N LYS A 115 1.62 -19.48 -2.86
CA LYS A 115 1.99 -20.11 -4.14
C LYS A 115 2.69 -19.16 -5.10
N VAL A 116 2.15 -17.95 -5.30
CA VAL A 116 2.68 -16.99 -6.28
C VAL A 116 3.99 -16.39 -5.79
N ASN A 117 4.02 -15.81 -4.59
CA ASN A 117 5.21 -15.16 -4.05
C ASN A 117 6.41 -16.09 -3.90
N PRO A 118 6.28 -17.34 -3.43
CA PRO A 118 7.38 -18.30 -3.45
C PRO A 118 7.93 -18.59 -4.85
N ALA A 119 7.06 -18.64 -5.87
CA ALA A 119 7.47 -18.87 -7.25
C ALA A 119 8.25 -17.68 -7.84
N VAL A 120 7.80 -16.44 -7.57
CA VAL A 120 8.45 -15.24 -8.10
C VAL A 120 9.66 -14.78 -7.27
N ALA A 121 9.77 -15.21 -6.03
CA ALA A 121 10.89 -14.87 -5.14
C ALA A 121 12.25 -15.31 -5.71
N SER A 122 12.30 -16.39 -6.49
CA SER A 122 13.51 -16.86 -7.18
C SER A 122 14.02 -15.85 -8.22
N HIS A 123 13.16 -14.93 -8.66
CA HIS A 123 13.48 -13.83 -9.58
C HIS A 123 13.64 -12.48 -8.85
N GLY A 124 13.65 -12.50 -7.50
CA GLY A 124 13.73 -11.28 -6.69
C GLY A 124 12.47 -10.40 -6.74
N GLY A 125 11.36 -10.95 -7.23
CA GLY A 125 10.09 -10.24 -7.36
C GLY A 125 9.11 -10.53 -6.24
N THR A 126 8.08 -9.72 -6.16
CA THR A 126 6.90 -9.90 -5.30
C THR A 126 5.63 -9.54 -6.05
N VAL A 127 4.51 -10.12 -5.64
CA VAL A 127 3.17 -9.80 -6.15
C VAL A 127 2.29 -9.42 -4.97
N SER A 128 1.58 -8.33 -5.10
CA SER A 128 0.62 -7.85 -4.09
C SER A 128 -0.77 -7.77 -4.69
N LEU A 129 -1.78 -8.24 -3.96
CA LEU A 129 -3.18 -8.00 -4.32
C LEU A 129 -3.54 -6.56 -3.96
N ILE A 130 -4.13 -5.85 -4.90
CA ILE A 130 -4.69 -4.51 -4.68
C ILE A 130 -6.17 -4.60 -4.32
N GLY A 131 -6.90 -5.50 -4.96
CA GLY A 131 -8.33 -5.75 -4.74
C GLY A 131 -8.91 -6.63 -5.82
N ILE A 132 -10.24 -6.75 -5.82
CA ILE A 132 -11.00 -7.43 -6.89
C ILE A 132 -11.92 -6.39 -7.54
N ASP A 133 -11.91 -6.34 -8.85
CA ASP A 133 -12.78 -5.50 -9.66
C ASP A 133 -13.47 -6.33 -10.73
N GLU A 134 -14.80 -6.33 -10.76
CA GLU A 134 -15.64 -7.10 -11.71
C GLU A 134 -15.24 -8.59 -11.84
N GLY A 135 -14.81 -9.22 -10.73
CA GLY A 135 -14.36 -10.61 -10.72
C GLY A 135 -12.92 -10.82 -11.23
N GLN A 136 -12.18 -9.77 -11.45
CA GLN A 136 -10.77 -9.80 -11.80
C GLN A 136 -9.89 -9.45 -10.61
N ALA A 137 -8.88 -10.24 -10.34
CA ALA A 137 -7.89 -9.92 -9.32
C ALA A 137 -6.95 -8.83 -9.83
N VAL A 138 -6.97 -7.66 -9.20
CA VAL A 138 -6.09 -6.53 -9.51
C VAL A 138 -4.82 -6.70 -8.70
N ILE A 139 -3.69 -6.88 -9.38
CA ILE A 139 -2.38 -7.11 -8.76
C ILE A 139 -1.36 -6.04 -9.15
N SER A 140 -0.32 -5.94 -8.33
CA SER A 140 0.85 -5.12 -8.62
C SER A 140 2.12 -5.94 -8.40
N PHE A 141 3.08 -5.82 -9.30
CA PHE A 141 4.41 -6.41 -9.19
C PHE A 141 5.38 -5.46 -8.51
N GLY A 142 6.27 -6.03 -7.68
CA GLY A 142 7.35 -5.32 -7.01
C GLY A 142 8.70 -6.02 -7.18
N GLY A 143 9.77 -5.35 -6.73
CA GLY A 143 11.13 -5.89 -6.79
C GLY A 143 11.61 -6.16 -8.22
N GLY A 144 12.27 -7.28 -8.44
CA GLY A 144 12.84 -7.66 -9.74
C GLY A 144 11.82 -7.90 -10.86
N CYS A 145 10.51 -8.01 -10.53
CA CYS A 145 9.46 -8.14 -11.53
C CYS A 145 9.02 -6.78 -12.10
N GLN A 146 9.27 -5.69 -11.39
CA GLN A 146 9.00 -4.34 -11.87
C GLN A 146 10.06 -3.93 -12.89
N GLY A 147 9.66 -3.66 -14.14
CA GLY A 147 10.58 -3.31 -15.24
C GLY A 147 11.19 -4.48 -16.00
N CYS A 148 10.82 -5.73 -15.66
CA CYS A 148 11.24 -6.92 -16.41
C CYS A 148 10.29 -7.18 -17.59
N GLY A 149 10.71 -6.97 -18.81
CA GLY A 149 9.90 -7.18 -20.02
C GLY A 149 9.45 -8.64 -20.27
N MET A 150 10.01 -9.62 -19.55
CA MET A 150 9.58 -11.03 -19.60
C MET A 150 8.50 -11.36 -18.55
N ALA A 151 8.29 -10.49 -17.56
CA ALA A 151 7.24 -10.66 -16.55
C ALA A 151 5.82 -10.47 -17.13
N ASP A 152 5.74 -9.81 -18.28
CA ASP A 152 4.51 -9.22 -18.78
C ASP A 152 3.46 -10.25 -19.30
N VAL A 153 3.84 -11.38 -19.86
CA VAL A 153 2.87 -12.32 -20.45
C VAL A 153 2.91 -13.69 -19.77
N THR A 154 4.07 -14.31 -19.68
CA THR A 154 4.16 -15.70 -19.20
C THR A 154 3.94 -15.80 -17.69
N LEU A 155 4.50 -14.85 -16.92
CA LEU A 155 4.34 -14.81 -15.49
C LEU A 155 2.89 -14.45 -15.11
N LYS A 156 2.32 -13.45 -15.76
CA LYS A 156 0.91 -13.07 -15.57
C LYS A 156 -0.03 -14.23 -15.86
N GLN A 157 0.15 -14.94 -16.99
CA GLN A 157 -0.65 -16.11 -17.30
C GLN A 157 -0.50 -17.23 -16.27
N GLY A 158 0.72 -17.47 -15.78
CA GLY A 158 0.95 -18.44 -14.71
C GLY A 158 0.24 -18.09 -13.41
N ILE A 159 0.28 -16.82 -13.01
CA ILE A 159 -0.42 -16.30 -11.83
C ILE A 159 -1.93 -16.40 -12.00
N GLU A 160 -2.44 -16.01 -13.17
CA GLU A 160 -3.86 -16.08 -13.50
C GLU A 160 -4.40 -17.52 -13.37
N VAL A 161 -3.70 -18.48 -13.92
CA VAL A 161 -4.07 -19.91 -13.78
C VAL A 161 -4.05 -20.34 -12.31
N MET A 162 -3.01 -20.00 -11.55
CA MET A 162 -2.92 -20.36 -10.13
C MET A 162 -4.08 -19.81 -9.30
N ILE A 163 -4.48 -18.56 -9.57
CA ILE A 163 -5.57 -17.92 -8.82
C ILE A 163 -6.92 -18.50 -9.25
N MET A 164 -7.17 -18.65 -10.56
CA MET A 164 -8.45 -19.15 -11.07
C MET A 164 -8.71 -20.62 -10.72
N ASP A 165 -7.67 -21.44 -10.62
CA ASP A 165 -7.80 -22.85 -10.23
C ASP A 165 -8.16 -23.04 -8.74
N GLU A 166 -7.81 -22.07 -7.90
CA GLU A 166 -7.96 -22.18 -6.44
C GLU A 166 -9.13 -21.34 -5.89
N VAL A 167 -9.53 -20.28 -6.59
CA VAL A 167 -10.54 -19.35 -6.11
C VAL A 167 -11.70 -19.22 -7.08
N GLU A 168 -12.83 -19.77 -6.68
CA GLU A 168 -14.08 -19.63 -7.46
C GLU A 168 -14.51 -18.17 -7.54
N GLY A 169 -14.98 -17.74 -8.70
CA GLY A 169 -15.50 -16.40 -8.94
C GLY A 169 -14.47 -15.42 -9.48
N ILE A 170 -13.20 -15.81 -9.58
CA ILE A 170 -12.19 -15.03 -10.31
C ILE A 170 -12.17 -15.44 -11.76
N THR A 171 -12.28 -14.45 -12.65
CA THR A 171 -12.36 -14.63 -14.12
C THR A 171 -11.09 -14.19 -14.84
N GLY A 172 -10.15 -13.58 -14.14
CA GLY A 172 -8.89 -13.11 -14.71
C GLY A 172 -8.05 -12.32 -13.74
N VAL A 173 -6.89 -11.88 -14.21
CA VAL A 173 -5.94 -11.05 -13.46
C VAL A 173 -5.60 -9.78 -14.23
N VAL A 174 -5.70 -8.63 -13.57
CA VAL A 174 -5.29 -7.32 -14.10
C VAL A 174 -4.04 -6.85 -13.36
N ASP A 175 -3.03 -6.51 -14.13
CA ASP A 175 -1.80 -5.91 -13.62
C ASP A 175 -1.89 -4.38 -13.76
N VAL A 176 -1.69 -3.67 -12.63
CA VAL A 176 -1.69 -2.21 -12.56
C VAL A 176 -0.30 -1.65 -12.23
N THR A 177 0.74 -2.45 -12.41
CA THR A 177 2.12 -2.05 -12.13
C THR A 177 2.58 -0.98 -13.11
N ASP A 178 3.21 0.08 -12.62
CA ASP A 178 3.98 0.98 -13.47
C ASP A 178 5.35 0.34 -13.77
N HIS A 179 5.40 -0.43 -14.85
CA HIS A 179 6.63 -1.10 -15.29
C HIS A 179 7.71 -0.13 -15.78
N ALA A 180 7.33 1.11 -16.13
CA ALA A 180 8.28 2.13 -16.59
C ALA A 180 9.06 2.80 -15.44
N ALA A 181 8.49 2.76 -14.23
CA ALA A 181 9.12 3.31 -13.02
C ALA A 181 10.12 2.34 -12.37
N GLY A 182 10.12 1.07 -12.76
CA GLY A 182 10.98 0.05 -12.17
C GLY A 182 12.43 0.12 -12.68
N THR A 183 13.39 0.06 -11.74
CA THR A 183 14.79 -0.19 -12.06
C THR A 183 15.08 -1.67 -11.85
N ASN A 184 15.19 -2.43 -12.94
CA ASN A 184 15.66 -3.81 -12.84
C ASN A 184 17.18 -3.80 -12.60
N PRO A 185 17.67 -4.29 -11.43
CA PRO A 185 19.12 -4.27 -11.15
C PRO A 185 19.92 -5.30 -11.97
N PHE A 186 19.27 -6.08 -12.83
CA PHE A 186 19.90 -7.14 -13.64
C PHE A 186 19.96 -6.83 -15.15
N TYR A 187 19.69 -5.60 -15.56
CA TYR A 187 19.93 -5.10 -16.92
C TYR A 187 20.65 -3.76 -16.89
#